data_3ac124f2f5bd8ffdad3a3bb79e335d35
#
_entry.id   3ac124f2f5bd8ffdad3a3bb79e335d35
#
_cell.length_a   1.000
_cell.length_b   1.000
_cell.length_c   1.000
_cell.angle_alpha   90.00
_cell.angle_beta   90.00
_cell.angle_gamma   90.00
#
_symmetry.space_group_name_H-M   'P 1'
#
loop_
_entity.id
_entity.type
_entity.pdbx_description
1 polymer ?
#
loop_
_entity_poly.entity_id
_entity_poly.type
_entity_poly.pdbx_seq_one_letter_code
_entity_poly.pdbx_strand_id
1 'polypeptide(L)'
;MKARRKLLVILLIYLLMESCVVGFSLSYQNWVQHTDVITKTGLCTGIVWYKNRFSFKTTSTPFAMLRFDDGSESLGGECMAGKLPRELTIGYVSGWRIFQYLPVVSITDGETVYLTFEEWQEEQIADSRTDILFLSACTTLLALLVAAWPAWQVISNVRIRHRRARKKAARKARLEAKRRKESEGLK
;
A
#
# COMPACT_ATOMS: atom_id res chain seq x y z
N MET A 1 -24.99 22.51 6.45
CA MET A 1 -24.81 21.31 7.29
C MET A 1 -24.46 20.03 6.49
N LYS A 2 -25.17 19.70 5.40
CA LYS A 2 -24.95 18.45 4.62
C LYS A 2 -23.51 18.26 4.09
N ALA A 3 -22.84 19.31 3.55
CA ALA A 3 -21.49 19.19 3.00
C ALA A 3 -20.42 18.94 4.08
N ARG A 4 -20.53 19.53 5.27
CA ARG A 4 -19.62 19.27 6.39
C ARG A 4 -19.71 17.81 6.87
N ARG A 5 -20.92 17.26 6.94
CA ARG A 5 -21.12 15.83 7.29
C ARG A 5 -20.46 14.91 6.26
N LYS A 6 -20.57 15.22 4.95
CA LYS A 6 -19.90 14.46 3.90
C LYS A 6 -18.38 14.48 4.06
N LEU A 7 -17.77 15.64 4.33
CA LEU A 7 -16.34 15.75 4.58
C LEU A 7 -15.89 14.94 5.79
N LEU A 8 -16.64 14.95 6.89
CA LEU A 8 -16.33 14.14 8.07
C LEU A 8 -16.41 12.63 7.77
N VAL A 9 -17.40 12.19 7.01
CA VAL A 9 -17.52 10.78 6.61
C VAL A 9 -16.34 10.37 5.72
N ILE A 10 -15.95 11.21 4.75
CA ILE A 10 -14.78 10.95 3.90
C ILE A 10 -13.52 10.84 4.73
N LEU A 11 -13.32 11.75 5.69
CA LEU A 11 -12.16 11.72 6.58
C LEU A 11 -12.14 10.44 7.44
N LEU A 12 -13.28 10.02 7.98
CA LEU A 12 -13.38 8.79 8.77
C LEU A 12 -13.06 7.54 7.93
N ILE A 13 -13.58 7.47 6.70
CA ILE A 13 -13.29 6.37 5.78
C ILE A 13 -11.80 6.35 5.45
N TYR A 14 -11.22 7.51 5.14
CA TYR A 14 -9.78 7.63 4.86
C TYR A 14 -8.93 7.14 6.03
N LEU A 15 -9.19 7.61 7.26
CA LEU A 15 -8.46 7.18 8.45
C LEU A 15 -8.58 5.67 8.71
N LEU A 16 -9.75 5.11 8.45
CA LEU A 16 -9.98 3.67 8.59
C LEU A 16 -9.18 2.89 7.54
N MET A 17 -9.16 3.32 6.29
CA MET A 17 -8.37 2.70 5.23
C MET A 17 -6.86 2.76 5.54
N GLU A 18 -6.34 3.92 5.94
CA GLU A 18 -4.93 4.08 6.33
C GLU A 18 -4.57 3.16 7.52
N SER A 19 -5.44 3.08 8.53
CA SER A 19 -5.23 2.17 9.66
C SER A 19 -5.18 0.72 9.23
N CYS A 20 -6.00 0.30 8.26
CA CYS A 20 -5.97 -1.05 7.71
C CYS A 20 -4.68 -1.31 6.93
N VAL A 21 -4.23 -0.39 6.08
CA VAL A 21 -2.99 -0.51 5.31
C VAL A 21 -1.79 -0.65 6.24
N VAL A 22 -1.65 0.25 7.21
CA VAL A 22 -0.55 0.22 8.18
C VAL A 22 -0.63 -1.06 9.04
N GLY A 23 -1.80 -1.40 9.56
CA GLY A 23 -1.99 -2.58 10.41
C GLY A 23 -1.66 -3.87 9.69
N PHE A 24 -2.09 -4.01 8.43
CA PHE A 24 -1.77 -5.18 7.60
C PHE A 24 -0.27 -5.30 7.35
N SER A 25 0.40 -4.21 7.01
CA SER A 25 1.82 -4.22 6.71
C SER A 25 2.68 -4.49 7.96
N LEU A 26 2.35 -3.90 9.10
CA LEU A 26 3.03 -4.20 10.37
C LEU A 26 2.86 -5.68 10.75
N SER A 27 1.68 -6.25 10.54
CA SER A 27 1.41 -7.66 10.78
C SER A 27 2.22 -8.56 9.83
N TYR A 28 2.36 -8.16 8.57
CA TYR A 28 3.20 -8.88 7.60
C TYR A 28 4.68 -8.81 7.96
N GLN A 29 5.21 -7.62 8.29
CA GLN A 29 6.60 -7.46 8.73
C GLN A 29 6.91 -8.29 10.00
N ASN A 30 5.99 -8.29 10.95
CA ASN A 30 6.13 -9.10 12.16
C ASN A 30 6.15 -10.61 11.82
N TRP A 31 5.33 -11.05 10.88
CA TRP A 31 5.37 -12.44 10.40
C TRP A 31 6.71 -12.76 9.73
N VAL A 32 7.20 -11.91 8.81
CA VAL A 32 8.50 -12.10 8.15
C VAL A 32 9.64 -12.23 9.17
N GLN A 33 9.62 -11.43 10.24
CA GLN A 33 10.66 -11.41 11.26
C GLN A 33 10.65 -12.65 12.18
N HIS A 34 9.48 -13.25 12.42
CA HIS A 34 9.30 -14.31 13.42
C HIS A 34 8.88 -15.65 12.82
N THR A 35 8.96 -15.80 11.50
CA THR A 35 8.58 -17.06 10.86
C THR A 35 9.66 -18.10 10.97
N ASP A 36 9.27 -19.35 11.24
CA ASP A 36 10.19 -20.48 11.30
C ASP A 36 10.51 -21.00 9.90
N VAL A 37 11.78 -21.27 9.66
CA VAL A 37 12.26 -21.84 8.40
C VAL A 37 12.25 -23.38 8.50
N ILE A 38 11.59 -24.01 7.56
CA ILE A 38 11.58 -25.45 7.39
C ILE A 38 12.57 -25.80 6.28
N THR A 39 13.59 -26.57 6.58
CA THR A 39 14.63 -26.97 5.62
C THR A 39 14.37 -28.35 5.06
N LYS A 40 14.61 -28.56 3.77
CA LYS A 40 14.62 -29.86 3.09
C LYS A 40 15.77 -29.95 2.11
N THR A 41 16.44 -31.08 2.12
CA THR A 41 17.49 -31.42 1.15
C THR A 41 16.93 -32.41 0.14
N GLY A 42 17.22 -32.21 -1.14
CA GLY A 42 16.77 -33.08 -2.20
C GLY A 42 17.40 -32.77 -3.54
N LEU A 43 17.29 -33.72 -4.49
CA LEU A 43 17.79 -33.54 -5.84
C LEU A 43 16.89 -32.60 -6.62
N CYS A 44 17.40 -31.43 -6.97
CA CYS A 44 16.73 -30.51 -7.87
C CYS A 44 16.96 -30.93 -9.32
N THR A 45 15.92 -31.36 -10.00
CA THR A 45 15.98 -31.84 -11.39
C THR A 45 15.71 -30.78 -12.43
N GLY A 46 15.23 -29.61 -12.04
CA GLY A 46 14.95 -28.49 -12.93
C GLY A 46 14.22 -27.38 -12.24
N ILE A 47 14.22 -26.22 -12.90
CA ILE A 47 13.49 -25.02 -12.52
C ILE A 47 12.44 -24.75 -13.59
N VAL A 48 11.21 -24.53 -13.17
CA VAL A 48 10.11 -24.22 -14.08
C VAL A 48 9.78 -22.73 -13.99
N TRP A 49 9.96 -22.02 -15.09
CA TRP A 49 9.52 -20.64 -15.23
C TRP A 49 7.99 -20.55 -15.21
N TYR A 50 7.46 -19.81 -14.26
CA TYR A 50 6.04 -19.46 -14.23
C TYR A 50 5.88 -17.98 -13.89
N LYS A 51 5.46 -17.19 -14.87
CA LYS A 51 5.21 -15.74 -14.72
C LYS A 51 6.38 -14.98 -14.07
N ASN A 52 7.58 -15.11 -14.62
CA ASN A 52 8.82 -14.51 -14.10
C ASN A 52 9.25 -15.01 -12.70
N ARG A 53 8.87 -16.21 -12.32
CA ARG A 53 9.17 -16.82 -11.03
C ARG A 53 9.62 -18.26 -11.25
N PHE A 54 10.56 -18.69 -10.44
CA PHE A 54 11.08 -20.04 -10.50
C PHE A 54 10.30 -20.96 -9.54
N SER A 55 9.97 -22.15 -9.97
CA SER A 55 9.51 -23.22 -9.07
C SER A 55 10.41 -24.43 -9.17
N PHE A 56 10.83 -24.96 -8.00
CA PHE A 56 11.62 -26.17 -7.94
C PHE A 56 10.75 -27.40 -8.17
N LYS A 57 11.24 -28.32 -9.01
CA LYS A 57 10.78 -29.69 -8.99
C LYS A 57 11.81 -30.50 -8.22
N THR A 58 11.48 -30.99 -7.03
CA THR A 58 12.27 -31.97 -6.33
C THR A 58 11.62 -33.35 -6.51
N THR A 59 12.42 -34.38 -6.62
CA THR A 59 11.93 -35.77 -6.72
C THR A 59 11.19 -36.23 -5.46
N SER A 60 11.45 -35.59 -4.31
CA SER A 60 10.91 -35.96 -3.00
C SER A 60 9.63 -35.26 -2.61
N THR A 61 9.24 -34.20 -3.31
CA THR A 61 8.02 -33.42 -3.03
C THR A 61 7.28 -33.07 -4.32
N PRO A 62 6.53 -34.02 -4.89
CA PRO A 62 5.89 -33.83 -6.20
C PRO A 62 4.81 -32.70 -6.24
N PHE A 63 4.41 -32.15 -5.12
CA PHE A 63 3.29 -31.22 -5.05
C PHE A 63 3.55 -29.89 -4.30
N ALA A 64 4.70 -29.68 -3.68
CA ALA A 64 5.00 -28.37 -3.12
C ALA A 64 5.51 -27.47 -4.26
N MET A 65 4.67 -26.58 -4.75
CA MET A 65 5.13 -25.45 -5.54
C MET A 65 5.92 -24.53 -4.61
N LEU A 66 7.21 -24.80 -4.52
CA LEU A 66 8.15 -23.93 -3.86
C LEU A 66 8.35 -22.75 -4.80
N ARG A 67 8.09 -21.56 -4.32
CA ARG A 67 8.21 -20.33 -5.08
C ARG A 67 9.23 -19.44 -4.40
N PHE A 68 10.21 -18.99 -5.15
CA PHE A 68 11.11 -17.95 -4.71
C PHE A 68 10.98 -16.77 -5.67
N ASP A 69 10.93 -15.61 -5.11
CA ASP A 69 10.62 -14.39 -5.82
C ASP A 69 11.91 -13.64 -6.21
N ASP A 70 13.01 -13.75 -5.44
CA ASP A 70 14.25 -13.02 -5.68
C ASP A 70 15.51 -13.77 -5.24
N GLY A 71 16.71 -13.30 -5.59
CA GLY A 71 18.00 -13.93 -5.30
C GLY A 71 18.33 -15.16 -6.16
N SER A 72 17.44 -15.56 -7.05
CA SER A 72 17.57 -16.79 -7.84
C SER A 72 18.22 -16.59 -9.21
N GLU A 73 18.67 -15.40 -9.55
CA GLU A 73 19.29 -15.13 -10.87
C GLU A 73 20.53 -15.97 -11.09
N SER A 74 21.36 -16.12 -10.06
CA SER A 74 22.57 -16.97 -10.12
C SER A 74 22.22 -18.46 -10.31
N LEU A 75 21.22 -18.97 -9.57
CA LEU A 75 20.75 -20.36 -9.73
C LEU A 75 20.03 -20.55 -11.06
N GLY A 76 19.27 -19.54 -11.52
CA GLY A 76 18.65 -19.54 -12.85
C GLY A 76 19.68 -19.59 -13.96
N GLY A 77 20.75 -18.84 -13.87
CA GLY A 77 21.90 -18.89 -14.77
C GLY A 77 22.58 -20.26 -14.80
N GLU A 78 22.76 -20.89 -13.65
CA GLU A 78 23.31 -22.25 -13.55
C GLU A 78 22.39 -23.33 -14.13
N CYS A 79 21.06 -23.17 -13.95
CA CYS A 79 20.08 -24.03 -14.58
C CYS A 79 20.14 -23.96 -16.10
N MET A 80 20.18 -22.74 -16.64
CA MET A 80 20.32 -22.53 -18.09
C MET A 80 21.65 -23.01 -18.65
N ALA A 81 22.72 -22.99 -17.84
CA ALA A 81 24.02 -23.56 -18.18
C ALA A 81 24.07 -25.12 -18.10
N GLY A 82 22.96 -25.76 -17.79
CA GLY A 82 22.87 -27.24 -17.75
C GLY A 82 23.54 -27.87 -16.52
N LYS A 83 23.77 -27.13 -15.45
CA LYS A 83 24.42 -27.63 -14.22
C LYS A 83 23.47 -28.41 -13.28
N LEU A 84 22.20 -28.47 -13.60
CA LEU A 84 21.25 -29.38 -12.95
C LEU A 84 21.16 -30.72 -13.68
N PRO A 85 20.92 -31.85 -13.01
CA PRO A 85 20.45 -32.00 -11.63
C PRO A 85 21.55 -31.87 -10.57
N ARG A 86 21.19 -31.26 -9.42
CA ARG A 86 22.07 -31.06 -8.28
C ARG A 86 21.30 -31.23 -6.97
N GLU A 87 21.98 -31.70 -5.93
CA GLU A 87 21.41 -31.75 -4.59
C GLU A 87 21.41 -30.34 -3.99
N LEU A 88 20.23 -29.89 -3.57
CA LEU A 88 20.04 -28.57 -2.96
C LEU A 88 19.36 -28.71 -1.60
N THR A 89 19.78 -27.87 -0.65
CA THR A 89 19.08 -27.67 0.60
C THR A 89 18.27 -26.38 0.46
N ILE A 90 16.97 -26.53 0.61
CA ILE A 90 16.00 -25.43 0.43
C ILE A 90 15.32 -25.16 1.76
N GLY A 91 15.38 -23.89 2.21
CA GLY A 91 14.57 -23.39 3.31
C GLY A 91 13.31 -22.74 2.78
N TYR A 92 12.19 -23.05 3.38
CA TYR A 92 10.90 -22.42 3.06
C TYR A 92 10.12 -22.13 4.34
N VAL A 93 9.19 -21.18 4.26
CA VAL A 93 8.34 -20.80 5.39
C VAL A 93 6.89 -21.20 5.10
N SER A 94 6.11 -21.43 6.16
CA SER A 94 4.67 -21.58 6.03
C SER A 94 4.11 -20.27 5.51
N GLY A 95 3.48 -20.29 4.33
CA GLY A 95 2.99 -19.08 3.68
C GLY A 95 2.06 -18.28 4.59
N TRP A 96 2.12 -16.95 4.52
CA TRP A 96 1.10 -16.07 5.05
C TRP A 96 -0.27 -16.50 4.51
N ARG A 97 -1.29 -16.50 5.35
CA ARG A 97 -2.62 -17.10 5.07
C ARG A 97 -3.25 -16.72 3.71
N ILE A 98 -2.74 -15.69 3.06
CA ILE A 98 -3.21 -15.19 1.75
C ILE A 98 -2.49 -15.87 0.58
N PHE A 99 -1.31 -16.49 0.81
CA PHE A 99 -0.52 -17.11 -0.24
C PHE A 99 -0.81 -18.61 -0.34
N GLN A 100 -1.14 -19.07 -1.54
CA GLN A 100 -1.37 -20.49 -1.85
C GLN A 100 -0.07 -21.28 -2.09
N TYR A 101 1.09 -20.70 -1.80
CA TYR A 101 2.39 -21.28 -2.04
C TYR A 101 3.32 -21.08 -0.83
N LEU A 102 4.34 -21.90 -0.77
CA LEU A 102 5.37 -21.86 0.27
C LEU A 102 6.53 -21.00 -0.26
N PRO A 103 6.78 -19.80 0.28
CA PRO A 103 7.92 -19.00 -0.12
C PRO A 103 9.22 -19.74 0.19
N VAL A 104 10.12 -19.80 -0.78
CA VAL A 104 11.50 -20.26 -0.56
C VAL A 104 12.29 -19.06 -0.05
N VAL A 105 12.99 -19.26 1.06
CA VAL A 105 13.68 -18.20 1.80
C VAL A 105 15.19 -18.47 1.94
N SER A 106 15.65 -19.66 1.61
CA SER A 106 17.08 -19.96 1.52
C SER A 106 17.36 -21.08 0.53
N ILE A 107 18.50 -21.03 -0.14
CA ILE A 107 18.94 -22.03 -1.11
C ILE A 107 20.45 -22.20 -1.00
N THR A 108 20.92 -23.45 -0.82
CA THR A 108 22.34 -23.78 -0.83
C THR A 108 22.56 -25.19 -1.40
N ASP A 109 23.71 -25.43 -2.02
CA ASP A 109 24.17 -26.76 -2.43
C ASP A 109 25.28 -27.31 -1.50
N GLY A 110 25.51 -26.64 -0.37
CA GLY A 110 26.55 -26.98 0.59
C GLY A 110 27.88 -26.24 0.34
N GLU A 111 28.19 -25.90 -0.90
CA GLU A 111 29.38 -25.10 -1.27
C GLU A 111 29.02 -23.64 -1.57
N THR A 112 27.92 -23.45 -2.26
CA THR A 112 27.44 -22.09 -2.70
C THR A 112 26.11 -21.80 -2.04
N VAL A 113 26.00 -20.59 -1.50
CA VAL A 113 24.74 -20.03 -1.01
C VAL A 113 24.16 -19.16 -2.11
N TYR A 114 22.96 -19.49 -2.59
CA TYR A 114 22.25 -18.76 -3.65
C TYR A 114 21.26 -17.76 -3.09
N LEU A 115 20.72 -18.01 -1.91
CA LEU A 115 19.81 -17.16 -1.18
C LEU A 115 19.97 -17.42 0.32
N THR A 116 20.11 -16.38 1.12
CA THR A 116 20.05 -16.46 2.58
C THR A 116 18.68 -16.03 3.11
N PHE A 117 18.35 -16.52 4.31
CA PHE A 117 17.11 -16.13 4.96
C PHE A 117 17.12 -14.64 5.35
N GLU A 118 18.28 -14.14 5.73
CA GLU A 118 18.48 -12.74 6.10
C GLU A 118 18.26 -11.80 4.91
N GLU A 119 18.83 -12.12 3.75
CA GLU A 119 18.62 -11.36 2.51
C GLU A 119 17.15 -11.31 2.13
N TRP A 120 16.48 -12.47 2.16
CA TRP A 120 15.05 -12.54 1.90
C TRP A 120 14.24 -11.69 2.89
N GLN A 121 14.56 -11.74 4.20
CA GLN A 121 13.86 -10.91 5.20
C GLN A 121 14.03 -9.42 4.94
N GLU A 122 15.25 -8.97 4.68
CA GLU A 122 15.55 -7.56 4.41
C GLU A 122 14.78 -7.05 3.20
N GLU A 123 14.76 -7.83 2.13
CA GLU A 123 14.03 -7.50 0.90
C GLU A 123 12.52 -7.43 1.13
N GLN A 124 11.92 -8.44 1.76
CA GLN A 124 10.48 -8.44 2.05
C GLN A 124 10.06 -7.27 2.95
N ILE A 125 10.90 -6.87 3.90
CA ILE A 125 10.65 -5.71 4.75
C ILE A 125 10.77 -4.41 3.95
N ALA A 126 11.77 -4.30 3.07
CA ALA A 126 11.97 -3.12 2.21
C ALA A 126 10.79 -2.94 1.24
N ASP A 127 10.37 -4.02 0.60
CA ASP A 127 9.21 -4.03 -0.31
C ASP A 127 7.92 -3.66 0.41
N SER A 128 7.68 -4.26 1.58
CA SER A 128 6.52 -3.91 2.40
C SER A 128 6.49 -2.42 2.78
N ARG A 129 7.63 -1.79 3.06
CA ARG A 129 7.71 -0.34 3.33
C ARG A 129 7.38 0.49 2.09
N THR A 130 7.88 0.07 0.94
CA THR A 130 7.59 0.73 -0.34
C THR A 130 6.12 0.63 -0.70
N ASP A 131 5.51 -0.53 -0.50
CA ASP A 131 4.09 -0.78 -0.74
C ASP A 131 3.20 0.08 0.17
N ILE A 132 3.55 0.23 1.46
CA ILE A 132 2.83 1.13 2.36
C ILE A 132 2.83 2.55 1.81
N LEU A 133 4.00 3.07 1.45
CA LEU A 133 4.14 4.44 0.95
C LEU A 133 3.30 4.65 -0.31
N PHE A 134 3.36 3.70 -1.23
CA PHE A 134 2.59 3.76 -2.48
C PHE A 134 1.08 3.70 -2.22
N LEU A 135 0.60 2.73 -1.42
CA LEU A 135 -0.82 2.58 -1.09
C LEU A 135 -1.35 3.79 -0.32
N SER A 136 -0.58 4.30 0.64
CA SER A 136 -0.94 5.50 1.40
C SER A 136 -1.00 6.75 0.51
N ALA A 137 -0.09 6.91 -0.44
CA ALA A 137 -0.16 7.98 -1.43
C ALA A 137 -1.41 7.86 -2.32
N CYS A 138 -1.75 6.66 -2.78
CA CYS A 138 -2.94 6.40 -3.60
C CYS A 138 -4.24 6.68 -2.83
N THR A 139 -4.36 6.22 -1.58
CA THR A 139 -5.54 6.45 -0.74
C THR A 139 -5.71 7.94 -0.41
N THR A 140 -4.61 8.65 -0.13
CA THR A 140 -4.60 10.10 0.10
C THR A 140 -5.08 10.85 -1.14
N LEU A 141 -4.54 10.53 -2.31
CA LEU A 141 -4.95 11.15 -3.58
C LEU A 141 -6.44 10.93 -3.85
N LEU A 142 -6.92 9.70 -3.67
CA LEU A 142 -8.32 9.36 -3.84
C LEU A 142 -9.22 10.15 -2.87
N ALA A 143 -8.84 10.22 -1.60
CA ALA A 143 -9.58 10.98 -0.59
C ALA A 143 -9.66 12.48 -0.94
N LEU A 144 -8.57 13.08 -1.43
CA LEU A 144 -8.53 14.47 -1.89
C LEU A 144 -9.46 14.71 -3.08
N LEU A 145 -9.45 13.82 -4.07
CA LEU A 145 -10.33 13.91 -5.24
C LEU A 145 -11.81 13.83 -4.84
N VAL A 146 -12.16 12.88 -3.98
CA VAL A 146 -13.55 12.72 -3.51
C VAL A 146 -13.98 13.90 -2.62
N ALA A 147 -13.07 14.45 -1.81
CA ALA A 147 -13.36 15.61 -0.95
C ALA A 147 -13.43 16.94 -1.70
N ALA A 148 -12.87 17.05 -2.89
CA ALA A 148 -12.80 18.32 -3.66
C ALA A 148 -14.18 18.93 -3.91
N TRP A 149 -15.18 18.13 -4.31
CA TRP A 149 -16.52 18.62 -4.58
C TRP A 149 -17.25 19.17 -3.35
N PRO A 150 -17.37 18.43 -2.22
CA PRO A 150 -18.01 19.00 -1.03
C PRO A 150 -17.22 20.16 -0.41
N ALA A 151 -15.88 20.17 -0.53
CA ALA A 151 -15.07 21.30 -0.10
C ALA A 151 -15.39 22.56 -0.92
N TRP A 152 -15.46 22.44 -2.24
CA TRP A 152 -15.90 23.52 -3.13
C TRP A 152 -17.27 24.05 -2.76
N GLN A 153 -18.23 23.17 -2.45
CA GLN A 153 -19.57 23.61 -2.01
C GLN A 153 -19.52 24.40 -0.69
N VAL A 154 -18.68 24.02 0.26
CA VAL A 154 -18.52 24.79 1.52
C VAL A 154 -17.96 26.18 1.23
N ILE A 155 -16.88 26.25 0.45
CA ILE A 155 -16.21 27.51 0.09
C ILE A 155 -17.16 28.45 -0.66
N SER A 156 -17.87 27.95 -1.66
CA SER A 156 -18.81 28.75 -2.46
C SER A 156 -19.97 29.29 -1.62
N ASN A 157 -20.53 28.48 -0.73
CA ASN A 157 -21.58 28.92 0.18
C ASN A 157 -21.12 30.00 1.15
N VAL A 158 -19.89 29.90 1.67
CA VAL A 158 -19.29 30.95 2.51
C VAL A 158 -19.14 32.26 1.71
N ARG A 159 -18.60 32.18 0.49
CA ARG A 159 -18.46 33.35 -0.40
C ARG A 159 -19.81 34.03 -0.70
N ILE A 160 -20.85 33.24 -0.97
CA ILE A 160 -22.22 33.78 -1.22
C ILE A 160 -22.77 34.46 0.03
N ARG A 161 -22.59 33.86 1.23
CA ARG A 161 -23.03 34.49 2.49
C ARG A 161 -22.33 35.82 2.74
N HIS A 162 -21.01 35.90 2.55
CA HIS A 162 -20.26 37.16 2.67
C HIS A 162 -20.73 38.23 1.68
N ARG A 163 -20.96 37.85 0.41
CA ARG A 163 -21.52 38.78 -0.60
C ARG A 163 -22.90 39.31 -0.19
N ARG A 164 -23.77 38.41 0.31
CA ARG A 164 -25.12 38.81 0.79
C ARG A 164 -25.06 39.75 2.01
N ALA A 165 -24.15 39.44 2.96
CA ALA A 165 -23.94 40.30 4.14
C ALA A 165 -23.46 41.71 3.75
N ARG A 166 -22.46 41.82 2.84
CA ARG A 166 -21.98 43.09 2.30
C ARG A 166 -23.08 43.90 1.59
N LYS A 167 -23.92 43.22 0.76
CA LYS A 167 -25.04 43.88 0.09
C LYS A 167 -26.09 44.40 1.10
N LYS A 168 -26.40 43.62 2.16
CA LYS A 168 -27.31 44.05 3.22
C LYS A 168 -26.77 45.25 4.00
N ALA A 169 -25.48 45.23 4.36
CA ALA A 169 -24.83 46.37 5.04
C ALA A 169 -24.83 47.65 4.18
N ALA A 170 -24.50 47.51 2.89
CA ALA A 170 -24.54 48.64 1.96
C ALA A 170 -25.96 49.22 1.78
N ARG A 171 -27.01 48.37 1.72
CA ARG A 171 -28.41 48.84 1.68
C ARG A 171 -28.79 49.57 2.96
N LYS A 172 -28.41 49.07 4.14
CA LYS A 172 -28.69 49.70 5.42
C LYS A 172 -28.02 51.09 5.51
N ALA A 173 -26.74 51.17 5.14
CA ALA A 173 -26.02 52.45 5.10
C ALA A 173 -26.66 53.48 4.16
N ARG A 174 -27.13 53.06 2.98
CA ARG A 174 -27.85 53.94 2.04
C ARG A 174 -29.17 54.45 2.61
N LEU A 175 -29.93 53.60 3.29
CA LEU A 175 -31.19 54.00 3.93
C LEU A 175 -30.96 54.98 5.09
N GLU A 176 -29.94 54.74 5.89
CA GLU A 176 -29.55 55.64 6.98
C GLU A 176 -29.09 57.01 6.44
N ALA A 177 -28.28 57.01 5.38
CA ALA A 177 -27.87 58.25 4.71
C ALA A 177 -29.05 59.02 4.12
N LYS A 178 -30.06 58.33 3.54
CA LYS A 178 -31.29 58.97 3.03
C LYS A 178 -32.10 59.58 4.15
N ARG A 179 -32.31 58.88 5.27
CA ARG A 179 -33.02 59.39 6.45
C ARG A 179 -32.35 60.63 7.05
N ARG A 180 -31.01 60.67 7.12
CA ARG A 180 -30.27 61.87 7.57
C ARG A 180 -30.51 63.03 6.68
N LYS A 181 -30.44 62.87 5.36
CA LYS A 181 -30.74 64.01 4.40
C LYS A 181 -32.15 64.48 4.50
N GLU A 182 -33.13 63.61 4.69
CA GLU A 182 -34.54 64.00 4.89
C GLU A 182 -34.73 64.75 6.19
N SER A 183 -34.05 64.45 7.27
CA SER A 183 -34.12 65.17 8.55
C SER A 183 -33.38 66.53 8.54
N GLU A 184 -32.36 66.68 7.70
CA GLU A 184 -31.61 67.92 7.52
C GLU A 184 -32.33 68.88 6.59
N GLY A 185 -33.12 68.37 5.63
CA GLY A 185 -33.91 69.22 4.71
C GLY A 185 -35.25 69.70 5.27
N LEU A 186 -35.62 69.27 6.49
CA LEU A 186 -36.84 69.71 7.21
C LEU A 186 -36.57 70.81 8.27
N LYS A 187 -35.36 71.28 8.35
CA LYS A 187 -34.95 72.44 9.15
C LYS A 187 -34.72 73.62 8.24
#